data_b141f7342782684795462b5bac3cd0f2
#
_entry.id   b141f7342782684795462b5bac3cd0f2
#
_cell.length_a   1.000
_cell.length_b   1.000
_cell.length_c   1.000
_cell.angle_alpha   90.00
_cell.angle_beta   90.00
_cell.angle_gamma   90.00
#
_symmetry.space_group_name_H-M   'P 1'
#
loop_
_entity.id
_entity.type
_entity.pdbx_description
1 polymer ?
#
loop_
_entity_poly.entity_id
_entity_poly.type
_entity_poly.pdbx_seq_one_letter_code
_entity_poly.pdbx_strand_id
1 'polypeptide(L)'
;MPDSELRFVTATHDDAVAQPLLAELAVEYAERYGGTPDAHLSWLPVPADELAPPDGGLLIGILGDVPVTGGAFRRFDADTAELKRIWTDRAHRRCGYARALLAALEEETAARGYRRLYLITGNRQPEAEALYDATGYTRVAPEPPVPSWGPFRPIAFEKWLA
;
A
#
# COMPACT_ATOMS: atom_id res chain seq x y z
N MET A 1 20.95 -13.84 8.97
CA MET A 1 20.58 -13.97 9.17
C MET A 1 19.46 -14.27 9.38
N PRO A 2 19.07 -14.76 9.47
CA PRO A 2 17.88 -15.36 9.38
C PRO A 2 16.80 -14.72 10.04
N ASP A 3 16.93 -14.49 11.07
CA ASP A 3 16.10 -13.73 11.76
C ASP A 3 15.77 -12.62 10.95
N SER A 4 16.52 -12.29 10.13
CA SER A 4 16.22 -11.29 9.20
C SER A 4 15.16 -11.76 8.25
N GLU A 5 14.55 -12.87 8.51
CA GLU A 5 13.46 -13.31 7.71
C GLU A 5 12.23 -12.46 7.88
N LEU A 6 11.80 -11.87 6.78
CA LEU A 6 10.56 -11.12 6.73
C LEU A 6 9.43 -12.08 6.40
N ARG A 7 8.37 -12.08 7.19
CA ARG A 7 7.20 -12.90 6.90
C ARG A 7 5.97 -12.01 6.77
N PHE A 8 5.06 -12.41 5.90
CA PHE A 8 3.84 -11.65 5.66
C PHE A 8 2.65 -12.38 6.25
N VAL A 9 1.79 -11.62 6.92
CA VAL A 9 0.56 -12.15 7.49
C VAL A 9 -0.61 -11.32 7.00
N THR A 10 -1.78 -11.95 6.89
CA THR A 10 -3.00 -11.21 6.61
C THR A 10 -3.49 -10.57 7.91
N ALA A 11 -4.07 -9.40 7.80
CA ALA A 11 -4.52 -8.64 8.96
C ALA A 11 -5.76 -7.85 8.60
N THR A 12 -6.40 -7.27 9.63
CA THR A 12 -7.46 -6.29 9.45
C THR A 12 -6.98 -4.98 10.06
N HIS A 13 -7.68 -3.90 9.76
CA HIS A 13 -7.30 -2.58 10.28
C HIS A 13 -7.38 -2.50 11.80
N ASP A 14 -8.17 -3.39 12.43
CA ASP A 14 -8.31 -3.40 13.88
C ASP A 14 -7.20 -4.21 14.57
N ASP A 15 -6.44 -4.98 13.83
CA ASP A 15 -5.40 -5.81 14.43
C ASP A 15 -4.24 -4.95 14.93
N ALA A 16 -3.62 -5.41 16.02
CA ALA A 16 -2.49 -4.68 16.60
C ALA A 16 -1.33 -4.52 15.63
N VAL A 17 -1.09 -5.53 14.78
CA VAL A 17 0.02 -5.48 13.82
C VAL A 17 -0.20 -4.43 12.73
N ALA A 18 -1.43 -3.96 12.54
CA ALA A 18 -1.73 -2.94 11.53
C ALA A 18 -1.59 -1.52 12.06
N GLN A 19 -1.50 -1.34 13.39
CA GLN A 19 -1.48 0.01 13.97
C GLN A 19 -0.25 0.84 13.56
N PRO A 20 0.97 0.28 13.52
CA PRO A 20 2.11 1.07 13.06
C PRO A 20 1.95 1.60 11.65
N LEU A 21 1.36 0.81 10.75
CA LEU A 21 1.09 1.24 9.38
C LEU A 21 0.17 2.47 9.38
N LEU A 22 -0.95 2.40 10.08
CA LEU A 22 -1.90 3.51 10.11
C LEU A 22 -1.28 4.76 10.72
N ALA A 23 -0.57 4.60 11.82
CA ALA A 23 0.02 5.73 12.53
C ALA A 23 1.10 6.43 11.68
N GLU A 24 1.99 5.66 11.08
CA GLU A 24 3.06 6.26 10.29
C GLU A 24 2.56 6.87 8.98
N LEU A 25 1.58 6.24 8.33
CA LEU A 25 1.00 6.82 7.13
C LEU A 25 0.33 8.15 7.44
N ALA A 26 -0.35 8.25 8.57
CA ALA A 26 -0.97 9.50 8.98
C ALA A 26 0.07 10.61 9.14
N VAL A 27 1.20 10.30 9.78
CA VAL A 27 2.28 11.27 9.95
C VAL A 27 2.87 11.67 8.60
N GLU A 28 3.15 10.69 7.73
CA GLU A 28 3.72 10.99 6.42
C GLU A 28 2.81 11.85 5.57
N TYR A 29 1.53 11.55 5.57
CA TYR A 29 0.58 12.31 4.76
C TYR A 29 0.45 13.74 5.28
N ALA A 30 0.48 13.92 6.60
CA ALA A 30 0.48 15.27 7.18
C ALA A 30 1.72 16.05 6.76
N GLU A 31 2.89 15.40 6.76
CA GLU A 31 4.14 16.06 6.34
C GLU A 31 4.14 16.42 4.87
N ARG A 32 3.59 15.56 4.02
CA ARG A 32 3.68 15.74 2.56
C ARG A 32 2.54 16.57 1.98
N TYR A 33 1.36 16.45 2.56
CA TYR A 33 0.15 17.06 1.99
C TYR A 33 -0.54 18.05 2.91
N GLY A 34 -0.01 18.26 4.12
CA GLY A 34 -0.58 19.19 5.09
C GLY A 34 -1.63 18.54 5.97
N GLY A 35 -2.17 19.32 6.90
CA GLY A 35 -3.10 18.81 7.90
C GLY A 35 -2.38 18.20 9.09
N THR A 36 -3.11 17.50 9.92
CA THR A 36 -2.55 16.86 11.11
C THR A 36 -2.63 15.34 10.97
N PRO A 37 -1.78 14.60 11.71
CA PRO A 37 -1.90 13.14 11.70
C PRO A 37 -3.28 12.65 12.13
N ASP A 38 -3.90 13.29 13.12
CA ASP A 38 -5.25 12.90 13.57
C ASP A 38 -6.28 13.03 12.45
N ALA A 39 -6.18 14.09 11.67
CA ALA A 39 -7.09 14.28 10.55
C ALA A 39 -6.95 13.16 9.52
N HIS A 40 -5.71 12.75 9.24
CA HIS A 40 -5.48 11.65 8.30
C HIS A 40 -5.92 10.30 8.88
N LEU A 41 -5.70 10.09 10.17
CA LEU A 41 -6.16 8.86 10.83
C LEU A 41 -7.67 8.67 10.75
N SER A 42 -8.40 9.75 10.65
CA SER A 42 -9.87 9.67 10.61
C SER A 42 -10.38 8.97 9.34
N TRP A 43 -9.61 8.99 8.23
CA TRP A 43 -10.07 8.38 6.98
C TRP A 43 -9.21 7.19 6.52
N LEU A 44 -8.01 7.04 7.05
CA LEU A 44 -7.10 5.98 6.60
C LEU A 44 -7.70 4.58 6.70
N PRO A 45 -8.40 4.21 7.79
CA PRO A 45 -8.95 2.85 7.89
C PRO A 45 -10.27 2.64 7.13
N VAL A 46 -10.83 3.66 6.50
CA VAL A 46 -12.12 3.52 5.82
C VAL A 46 -11.97 3.63 4.33
N PRO A 47 -12.77 2.89 3.58
CA PRO A 47 -13.74 1.89 4.06
C PRO A 47 -13.03 0.56 4.33
N ALA A 48 -13.09 0.12 5.56
CA ALA A 48 -12.38 -1.08 5.98
C ALA A 48 -12.89 -2.35 5.31
N ASP A 49 -14.17 -2.41 5.00
CA ASP A 49 -14.76 -3.59 4.38
C ASP A 49 -14.27 -3.78 2.95
N GLU A 50 -13.93 -2.71 2.23
CA GLU A 50 -13.36 -2.84 0.89
C GLU A 50 -11.96 -3.41 0.91
N LEU A 51 -11.25 -3.26 2.03
CA LEU A 51 -9.88 -3.74 2.20
C LEU A 51 -9.83 -5.07 2.95
N ALA A 52 -10.96 -5.78 3.01
CA ALA A 52 -11.08 -7.06 3.70
C ALA A 52 -11.56 -8.14 2.73
N PRO A 53 -11.35 -9.43 3.09
CA PRO A 53 -11.85 -10.51 2.23
C PRO A 53 -13.36 -10.42 2.04
N PRO A 54 -13.87 -10.95 0.91
CA PRO A 54 -13.16 -11.79 -0.05
C PRO A 54 -12.43 -10.99 -1.14
N ASP A 55 -12.84 -9.75 -1.42
CA ASP A 55 -12.29 -9.00 -2.55
C ASP A 55 -11.03 -8.23 -2.22
N GLY A 56 -10.89 -7.80 -0.99
CA GLY A 56 -9.73 -7.04 -0.56
C GLY A 56 -8.91 -7.78 0.48
N GLY A 57 -7.86 -7.13 0.95
CA GLY A 57 -7.01 -7.68 1.98
C GLY A 57 -5.96 -6.69 2.45
N LEU A 58 -5.33 -7.04 3.56
CA LEU A 58 -4.24 -6.25 4.12
C LEU A 58 -3.13 -7.24 4.51
N LEU A 59 -1.93 -6.98 4.02
CA LEU A 59 -0.75 -7.77 4.37
C LEU A 59 0.17 -6.91 5.22
N ILE A 60 0.70 -7.51 6.29
CA ILE A 60 1.70 -6.87 7.13
C ILE A 60 2.95 -7.74 7.10
N GLY A 61 4.09 -7.14 6.80
CA GLY A 61 5.37 -7.79 6.84
C GLY A 61 5.99 -7.60 8.20
N ILE A 62 6.36 -8.70 8.83
CA ILE A 62 6.85 -8.72 10.20
C ILE A 62 8.28 -9.26 10.21
N LEU A 63 9.17 -8.49 10.82
CA LEU A 63 10.56 -8.89 11.00
C LEU A 63 10.72 -9.23 12.48
N GLY A 64 10.88 -10.53 12.78
CA GLY A 64 10.79 -10.97 14.16
C GLY A 64 9.39 -10.75 14.68
N ASP A 65 9.24 -9.86 15.65
CA ASP A 65 7.93 -9.51 16.21
C ASP A 65 7.49 -8.10 15.83
N VAL A 66 8.22 -7.44 14.92
CA VAL A 66 8.00 -6.02 14.63
C VAL A 66 7.42 -5.84 13.24
N PRO A 67 6.25 -5.22 13.10
CA PRO A 67 5.74 -4.85 11.77
C PRO A 67 6.64 -3.78 11.16
N VAL A 68 7.11 -4.03 9.94
CA VAL A 68 8.05 -3.11 9.28
C VAL A 68 7.56 -2.65 7.90
N THR A 69 6.59 -3.34 7.32
CA THR A 69 6.03 -2.94 6.03
C THR A 69 4.61 -3.50 5.93
N GLY A 70 3.82 -2.93 5.04
CA GLY A 70 2.48 -3.44 4.84
C GLY A 70 1.76 -2.72 3.72
N GLY A 71 0.67 -3.30 3.29
CA GLY A 71 -0.14 -2.71 2.24
C GLY A 71 -1.46 -3.45 2.08
N ALA A 72 -2.42 -2.75 1.51
CA ALA A 72 -3.76 -3.27 1.33
C ALA A 72 -4.12 -3.27 -0.15
N PHE A 73 -5.17 -3.99 -0.48
CA PHE A 73 -5.73 -3.94 -1.82
C PHE A 73 -7.24 -4.08 -1.73
N ARG A 74 -7.91 -3.59 -2.77
CA ARG A 74 -9.36 -3.72 -2.90
C ARG A 74 -9.69 -3.95 -4.37
N ARG A 75 -10.91 -4.43 -4.63
CA ARG A 75 -11.35 -4.61 -6.02
C ARG A 75 -11.55 -3.25 -6.68
N PHE A 76 -10.93 -3.08 -7.83
CA PHE A 76 -11.11 -1.88 -8.64
C PHE A 76 -12.09 -2.21 -9.80
N ASP A 77 -11.89 -3.33 -10.46
CA ASP A 77 -12.83 -3.86 -11.44
C ASP A 77 -12.72 -5.39 -11.46
N ALA A 78 -13.39 -6.05 -12.40
CA ALA A 78 -13.46 -7.51 -12.41
C ALA A 78 -12.10 -8.19 -12.40
N ASP A 79 -11.11 -7.59 -13.05
CA ASP A 79 -9.78 -8.17 -13.18
C ASP A 79 -8.71 -7.45 -12.38
N THR A 80 -9.02 -6.32 -11.77
CA THR A 80 -8.01 -5.41 -11.22
C THR A 80 -8.17 -5.23 -9.72
N ALA A 81 -7.06 -5.35 -9.01
CA ALA A 81 -6.98 -4.95 -7.61
C ALA A 81 -6.24 -3.62 -7.53
N GLU A 82 -6.76 -2.71 -6.72
CA GLU A 82 -6.11 -1.43 -6.45
C GLU A 82 -5.31 -1.54 -5.16
N LEU A 83 -4.02 -1.22 -5.23
CA LEU A 83 -3.17 -1.21 -4.05
C LEU A 83 -3.38 0.08 -3.26
N LYS A 84 -3.44 -0.04 -1.95
CA LYS A 84 -3.69 1.07 -1.03
C LYS A 84 -2.80 0.90 0.20
N ARG A 85 -2.53 2.00 0.89
CA ARG A 85 -1.87 1.96 2.20
C ARG A 85 -0.50 1.28 2.17
N ILE A 86 0.26 1.48 1.07
CA ILE A 86 1.62 0.93 0.99
C ILE A 86 2.50 1.68 1.97
N TRP A 87 3.18 0.93 2.84
CA TRP A 87 3.94 1.51 3.94
C TRP A 87 5.19 0.71 4.22
N THR A 88 6.28 1.40 4.53
CA THR A 88 7.48 0.80 5.11
C THR A 88 7.94 1.70 6.25
N ASP A 89 8.21 1.08 7.40
CA ASP A 89 8.66 1.79 8.59
C ASP A 89 9.92 2.61 8.28
N ARG A 90 9.97 3.83 8.79
CA ARG A 90 11.07 4.75 8.51
C ARG A 90 12.43 4.18 8.82
N ALA A 91 12.54 3.48 9.95
CA ALA A 91 13.80 2.92 10.39
C ALA A 91 14.25 1.74 9.53
N HIS A 92 13.36 1.21 8.69
CA HIS A 92 13.64 0.01 7.91
C HIS A 92 13.61 0.27 6.40
N ARG A 93 13.68 1.53 5.99
CA ARG A 93 13.71 1.87 4.56
C ARG A 93 15.07 1.51 3.97
N ARG A 94 15.09 1.32 2.65
CA ARG A 94 16.26 0.93 1.89
C ARG A 94 16.81 -0.44 2.26
N CYS A 95 15.95 -1.30 2.82
CA CYS A 95 16.29 -2.69 3.17
C CYS A 95 15.66 -3.70 2.23
N GLY A 96 14.93 -3.24 1.20
CA GLY A 96 14.26 -4.13 0.26
C GLY A 96 12.90 -4.62 0.73
N TYR A 97 12.39 -4.12 1.86
CA TYR A 97 11.11 -4.62 2.39
C TYR A 97 9.92 -4.19 1.55
N ALA A 98 9.97 -2.99 0.96
CA ALA A 98 8.89 -2.54 0.08
C ALA A 98 8.82 -3.40 -1.18
N ARG A 99 9.95 -3.80 -1.74
CA ARG A 99 9.98 -4.73 -2.87
C ARG A 99 9.38 -6.08 -2.50
N ALA A 100 9.74 -6.59 -1.33
CA ALA A 100 9.22 -7.85 -0.84
C ALA A 100 7.71 -7.75 -0.63
N LEU A 101 7.23 -6.62 -0.10
CA LEU A 101 5.82 -6.38 0.07
C LEU A 101 5.08 -6.40 -1.27
N LEU A 102 5.60 -5.71 -2.27
CA LEU A 102 4.94 -5.70 -3.57
C LEU A 102 4.88 -7.11 -4.16
N ALA A 103 5.95 -7.89 -4.04
CA ALA A 103 5.94 -9.27 -4.49
C ALA A 103 4.88 -10.09 -3.76
N ALA A 104 4.75 -9.90 -2.45
CA ALA A 104 3.75 -10.62 -1.65
C ALA A 104 2.33 -10.20 -2.05
N LEU A 105 2.10 -8.91 -2.30
CA LEU A 105 0.79 -8.43 -2.75
C LEU A 105 0.47 -8.95 -4.15
N GLU A 106 1.46 -9.02 -5.02
CA GLU A 106 1.27 -9.59 -6.37
C GLU A 106 0.87 -11.04 -6.29
N GLU A 107 1.52 -11.81 -5.42
CA GLU A 107 1.19 -13.21 -5.20
C GLU A 107 -0.21 -13.37 -4.65
N GLU A 108 -0.54 -12.60 -3.62
CA GLU A 108 -1.83 -12.71 -2.96
C GLU A 108 -2.97 -12.32 -3.91
N THR A 109 -2.81 -11.24 -4.66
CA THR A 109 -3.85 -10.78 -5.58
C THR A 109 -4.01 -11.75 -6.74
N ALA A 110 -2.92 -12.31 -7.25
CA ALA A 110 -3.00 -13.33 -8.31
C ALA A 110 -3.75 -14.57 -7.81
N ALA A 111 -3.48 -14.98 -6.57
CA ALA A 111 -4.17 -16.13 -5.97
C ALA A 111 -5.67 -15.88 -5.80
N ARG A 112 -6.07 -14.61 -5.68
CA ARG A 112 -7.48 -14.22 -5.60
C ARG A 112 -8.15 -14.07 -6.97
N GLY A 113 -7.40 -14.27 -8.06
CA GLY A 113 -7.95 -14.22 -9.42
C GLY A 113 -7.77 -12.89 -10.13
N TYR A 114 -7.11 -11.93 -9.52
CA TYR A 114 -6.84 -10.67 -10.18
C TYR A 114 -5.75 -10.84 -11.23
N ARG A 115 -5.85 -10.08 -12.31
CA ARG A 115 -4.91 -10.15 -13.43
C ARG A 115 -4.10 -8.88 -13.58
N ARG A 116 -4.52 -7.80 -12.92
CA ARG A 116 -3.89 -6.49 -13.04
C ARG A 116 -3.88 -5.82 -11.68
N LEU A 117 -2.78 -5.13 -11.39
CA LEU A 117 -2.69 -4.24 -10.23
C LEU A 117 -2.71 -2.80 -10.72
N TYR A 118 -3.35 -1.95 -9.94
CA TYR A 118 -3.48 -0.53 -10.23
C TYR A 118 -3.27 0.22 -8.93
N LEU A 119 -2.67 1.41 -9.00
CA LEU A 119 -2.52 2.23 -7.80
C LEU A 119 -2.42 3.69 -8.19
N ILE A 120 -2.76 4.55 -7.26
CA ILE A 120 -2.58 6.00 -7.39
C ILE A 120 -1.74 6.47 -6.20
N THR A 121 -0.72 7.27 -6.49
CA THR A 121 0.05 7.95 -5.47
C THR A 121 0.03 9.45 -5.75
N GLY A 122 0.36 10.26 -4.76
CA GLY A 122 0.44 11.70 -4.97
C GLY A 122 1.80 12.10 -5.51
N ASN A 123 1.86 13.26 -6.18
CA ASN A 123 3.08 13.75 -6.78
C ASN A 123 4.10 14.29 -5.77
N ARG A 124 3.85 14.07 -4.47
CA ARG A 124 4.80 14.44 -3.42
C ARG A 124 5.39 13.23 -2.71
N GLN A 125 5.39 12.08 -3.37
CA GLN A 125 5.97 10.86 -2.83
C GLN A 125 7.00 10.30 -3.82
N PRO A 126 8.14 10.97 -4.00
CA PRO A 126 9.13 10.55 -5.01
C PRO A 126 9.72 9.17 -4.75
N GLU A 127 9.86 8.75 -3.48
CA GLU A 127 10.38 7.42 -3.20
C GLU A 127 9.38 6.33 -3.60
N ALA A 128 8.08 6.61 -3.47
CA ALA A 128 7.07 5.67 -3.94
C ALA A 128 7.11 5.55 -5.46
N GLU A 129 7.21 6.68 -6.16
CA GLU A 129 7.31 6.68 -7.61
C GLU A 129 8.53 5.88 -8.07
N ALA A 130 9.67 6.09 -7.43
CA ALA A 130 10.90 5.38 -7.78
C ALA A 130 10.74 3.87 -7.55
N LEU A 131 10.08 3.48 -6.48
CA LEU A 131 9.83 2.07 -6.18
C LEU A 131 9.01 1.42 -7.28
N TYR A 132 7.92 2.06 -7.70
CA TYR A 132 7.05 1.48 -8.72
C TYR A 132 7.75 1.43 -10.07
N ASP A 133 8.47 2.49 -10.44
CA ASP A 133 9.26 2.47 -11.67
C ASP A 133 10.27 1.33 -11.68
N ALA A 134 10.87 1.04 -10.53
CA ALA A 134 11.93 0.03 -10.42
C ALA A 134 11.40 -1.40 -10.33
N THR A 135 10.11 -1.59 -10.05
CA THR A 135 9.55 -2.93 -9.81
C THR A 135 8.59 -3.40 -10.90
N GLY A 136 8.67 -2.76 -12.07
CA GLY A 136 7.93 -3.23 -13.23
C GLY A 136 6.56 -2.62 -13.43
N TYR A 137 6.23 -1.58 -12.67
CA TYR A 137 4.98 -0.86 -12.87
C TYR A 137 5.14 0.18 -13.95
N THR A 138 4.08 0.40 -14.71
CA THR A 138 4.05 1.36 -15.82
C THR A 138 3.17 2.53 -15.44
N ARG A 139 3.62 3.76 -15.71
CA ARG A 139 2.80 4.95 -15.48
C ARG A 139 1.68 4.99 -16.50
N VAL A 140 0.47 5.28 -16.03
CA VAL A 140 -0.72 5.36 -16.88
C VAL A 140 -1.54 6.58 -16.46
N ALA A 141 -2.49 6.96 -17.31
CA ALA A 141 -3.43 8.01 -16.95
C ALA A 141 -4.32 7.51 -15.81
N PRO A 142 -4.61 8.35 -14.80
CA PRO A 142 -5.52 7.93 -13.74
C PRO A 142 -6.90 7.57 -14.29
N GLU A 143 -7.44 6.45 -13.80
CA GLU A 143 -8.77 5.97 -14.18
C GLU A 143 -9.81 6.42 -13.17
N PRO A 144 -11.03 6.78 -13.61
CA PRO A 144 -12.07 7.17 -12.65
C PRO A 144 -12.41 6.01 -11.70
N PRO A 145 -12.78 6.30 -10.45
CA PRO A 145 -12.81 7.65 -9.86
C PRO A 145 -11.40 8.15 -9.54
N VAL A 146 -11.14 9.41 -9.88
CA VAL A 146 -9.82 10.01 -9.65
C VAL A 146 -9.89 10.88 -8.39
N PRO A 147 -9.03 10.63 -7.40
CA PRO A 147 -9.04 11.45 -6.18
C PRO A 147 -8.72 12.91 -6.49
N SER A 148 -9.33 13.81 -5.73
CA SER A 148 -9.04 15.23 -5.81
C SER A 148 -8.34 15.64 -4.52
N TRP A 149 -7.09 16.06 -4.64
CA TRP A 149 -6.26 16.42 -3.49
C TRP A 149 -5.84 17.89 -3.54
N GLY A 150 -6.73 18.75 -4.07
CA GLY A 150 -6.43 20.16 -4.20
C GLY A 150 -5.31 20.40 -5.20
N PRO A 151 -4.20 21.05 -4.78
CA PRO A 151 -3.11 21.35 -5.71
C PRO A 151 -2.23 20.14 -6.03
N PHE A 152 -2.42 19.01 -5.33
CA PHE A 152 -1.59 17.82 -5.52
C PHE A 152 -2.17 16.97 -6.64
N ARG A 153 -1.29 16.40 -7.47
CA ARG A 153 -1.73 15.64 -8.64
C ARG A 153 -1.60 14.14 -8.40
N PRO A 154 -2.63 13.37 -8.78
CA PRO A 154 -2.53 11.92 -8.72
C PRO A 154 -1.63 11.39 -9.84
N ILE A 155 -0.81 10.40 -9.52
CA ILE A 155 0.02 9.68 -10.48
C ILE A 155 -0.37 8.23 -10.39
N ALA A 156 -0.74 7.63 -11.53
CA ALA A 156 -1.23 6.26 -11.55
C ALA A 156 -0.22 5.31 -12.17
N PHE A 157 -0.21 4.09 -11.68
CA PHE A 157 0.65 3.01 -12.16
C PHE A 157 -0.17 1.74 -12.32
N GLU A 158 0.24 0.89 -13.24
CA GLU A 158 -0.36 -0.44 -13.38
C GLU A 158 0.72 -1.48 -13.60
N LYS A 159 0.37 -2.73 -13.29
CA LYS A 159 1.21 -3.89 -13.61
C LYS A 159 0.30 -5.06 -13.92
N TRP A 160 0.53 -5.69 -15.07
CA TRP A 160 -0.21 -6.89 -15.42
C TRP A 160 0.51 -8.10 -14.83
N LEU A 161 -0.26 -8.96 -14.19
CA LEU A 161 0.27 -10.15 -13.56
C LEU A 161 0.39 -11.27 -14.60
N ALA A 162 1.43 -12.06 -14.46
CA ALA A 162 1.69 -13.13 -15.41
C ALA A 162 0.71 -14.30 -15.25
#